data_84c3465768afe3e5607325b08ee24526
#
_entry.id   84c3465768afe3e5607325b08ee24526
#
_cell.length_a   1.000
_cell.length_b   1.000
_cell.length_c   1.000
_cell.angle_alpha   90.00
_cell.angle_beta   90.00
_cell.angle_gamma   90.00
#
_symmetry.space_group_name_H-M   'P 1'
#
loop_
_entity.id
_entity.type
_entity.pdbx_description
1 polymer ?
#
loop_
_entity_poly.entity_id
_entity_poly.type
_entity_poly.pdbx_seq_one_letter_code
_entity_poly.pdbx_strand_id
1 'polypeptide(L)'
;MTAKECIKGRRSVRKYADKPVSHEIISDLVETASYAPSWKHTQITRYIAVEGDLKARIANECTDIWPNNGTIINNAPVLMVITAIKNRSGFERDGSFSTPKGTGWENFDAGLSCENFCLAAHEAGLATVILGLFDEAKVSSILEIPEDRQVMALVPLGYADEAPVAPKRKEVSELLNFKS
;
A
#
# COMPACT_ATOMS: atom_id res chain seq x y z
N MET A 1 12.68 16.64 6.99
CA MET A 1 13.02 15.98 5.67
C MET A 1 12.30 16.73 4.56
N THR A 2 12.93 17.03 3.43
CA THR A 2 12.25 17.59 2.25
C THR A 2 11.52 16.46 1.50
N ALA A 3 10.49 16.81 0.71
CA ALA A 3 9.80 15.82 -0.13
C ALA A 3 10.77 15.05 -1.05
N LYS A 4 11.77 15.74 -1.62
CA LYS A 4 12.78 15.11 -2.48
C LYS A 4 13.65 14.10 -1.71
N GLU A 5 14.04 14.42 -0.49
CA GLU A 5 14.81 13.51 0.38
C GLU A 5 13.97 12.30 0.78
N CYS A 6 12.70 12.52 1.15
CA CYS A 6 11.76 11.45 1.50
C CYS A 6 11.57 10.47 0.33
N ILE A 7 11.23 10.96 -0.85
CA ILE A 7 11.03 10.14 -2.05
C ILE A 7 12.31 9.36 -2.42
N LYS A 8 13.48 10.00 -2.35
CA LYS A 8 14.74 9.35 -2.67
C LYS A 8 15.24 8.42 -1.57
N GLY A 9 14.90 8.69 -0.32
CA GLY A 9 15.34 7.95 0.87
C GLY A 9 14.55 6.66 1.11
N ARG A 10 13.23 6.67 0.85
CA ARG A 10 12.35 5.52 1.10
C ARG A 10 12.85 4.25 0.41
N ARG A 11 12.84 3.13 1.16
CA ARG A 11 13.22 1.79 0.70
C ARG A 11 12.13 0.78 1.01
N SER A 12 12.07 -0.29 0.23
CA SER A 12 11.30 -1.49 0.57
C SER A 12 12.06 -2.29 1.61
N VAL A 13 11.60 -2.24 2.86
CA VAL A 13 12.20 -2.93 4.01
C VAL A 13 11.41 -4.20 4.30
N ARG A 14 12.11 -5.30 4.58
CA ARG A 14 11.53 -6.63 4.77
C ARG A 14 11.88 -7.27 6.11
N LYS A 15 12.68 -6.56 6.93
CA LYS A 15 13.01 -6.94 8.30
C LYS A 15 12.67 -5.79 9.24
N TYR A 16 11.98 -6.11 10.30
CA TYR A 16 11.46 -5.12 11.24
C TYR A 16 11.92 -5.44 12.64
N ALA A 17 12.20 -4.39 13.42
CA ALA A 17 12.47 -4.51 14.84
C ALA A 17 11.21 -4.95 15.60
N ASP A 18 11.40 -5.73 16.67
CA ASP A 18 10.32 -6.09 17.59
C ASP A 18 9.95 -4.87 18.46
N LYS A 19 9.25 -3.93 17.82
CA LYS A 19 8.80 -2.69 18.44
C LYS A 19 7.41 -2.35 17.94
N PRO A 20 6.43 -2.16 18.83
CA PRO A 20 5.06 -1.82 18.42
C PRO A 20 4.98 -0.45 17.75
N VAL A 21 4.00 -0.29 16.88
CA VAL A 21 3.60 0.99 16.27
C VAL A 21 2.27 1.41 16.89
N SER A 22 2.17 2.61 17.44
CA SER A 22 0.94 3.04 18.09
C SER A 22 -0.16 3.36 17.07
N HIS A 23 -1.42 3.20 17.48
CA HIS A 23 -2.58 3.49 16.62
C HIS A 23 -2.67 4.97 16.27
N GLU A 24 -2.16 5.87 17.12
CA GLU A 24 -2.06 7.30 16.85
C GLU A 24 -1.15 7.58 15.66
N ILE A 25 0.04 6.95 15.63
CA ILE A 25 0.95 7.06 14.48
C ILE A 25 0.28 6.52 13.22
N ILE A 26 -0.35 5.35 13.27
CA ILE A 26 -1.04 4.76 12.12
C ILE A 26 -2.13 5.71 11.61
N SER A 27 -2.88 6.33 12.51
CA SER A 27 -3.96 7.28 12.17
C SER A 27 -3.41 8.51 11.46
N ASP A 28 -2.30 9.08 11.92
CA ASP A 28 -1.61 10.23 11.31
C ASP A 28 -1.08 9.88 9.91
N LEU A 29 -0.52 8.67 9.74
CA LEU A 29 -0.08 8.18 8.44
C LEU A 29 -1.25 8.08 7.44
N VAL A 30 -2.39 7.57 7.88
CA VAL A 30 -3.59 7.43 7.04
C VAL A 30 -4.18 8.81 6.72
N GLU A 31 -4.23 9.73 7.69
CA GLU A 31 -4.64 11.11 7.46
C GLU A 31 -3.77 11.75 6.38
N THR A 32 -2.44 11.68 6.52
CA THR A 32 -1.49 12.20 5.53
C THR A 32 -1.68 11.55 4.15
N ALA A 33 -1.86 10.24 4.10
CA ALA A 33 -2.08 9.51 2.86
C ALA A 33 -3.40 9.90 2.16
N SER A 34 -4.40 10.34 2.92
CA SER A 34 -5.70 10.76 2.39
C SER A 34 -5.64 12.00 1.47
N TYR A 35 -4.55 12.77 1.55
CA TYR A 35 -4.30 13.91 0.65
C TYR A 35 -3.85 13.49 -0.76
N ALA A 36 -3.74 12.20 -1.05
CA ALA A 36 -3.51 11.73 -2.41
C ALA A 36 -4.64 12.18 -3.34
N PRO A 37 -4.33 12.72 -4.54
CA PRO A 37 -5.37 13.02 -5.53
C PRO A 37 -6.07 11.74 -5.97
N SER A 38 -7.34 11.85 -6.35
CA SER A 38 -8.11 10.73 -6.89
C SER A 38 -9.04 11.20 -8.03
N TRP A 39 -9.44 10.29 -8.89
CA TRP A 39 -10.39 10.55 -9.97
C TRP A 39 -11.62 11.29 -9.44
N LYS A 40 -11.92 12.48 -10.00
CA LYS A 40 -13.06 13.32 -9.58
C LYS A 40 -13.22 13.42 -8.05
N HIS A 41 -12.12 13.34 -7.30
CA HIS A 41 -12.09 13.34 -5.84
C HIS A 41 -12.92 12.22 -5.19
N THR A 42 -12.91 11.03 -5.77
CA THR A 42 -13.70 9.87 -5.30
C THR A 42 -13.19 9.27 -4.00
N GLN A 43 -11.92 9.45 -3.65
CA GLN A 43 -11.29 9.01 -2.40
C GLN A 43 -11.61 7.54 -2.09
N ILE A 44 -11.39 6.64 -3.07
CA ILE A 44 -11.82 5.23 -2.97
C ILE A 44 -11.00 4.39 -2.01
N THR A 45 -9.77 4.81 -1.66
CA THR A 45 -8.86 4.00 -0.84
C THR A 45 -9.33 3.89 0.60
N ARG A 46 -9.22 2.68 1.17
CA ARG A 46 -9.46 2.38 2.58
C ARG A 46 -8.31 1.58 3.14
N TYR A 47 -8.05 1.73 4.42
CA TYR A 47 -6.95 1.11 5.14
C TYR A 47 -7.49 0.24 6.25
N ILE A 48 -6.92 -0.96 6.43
CA ILE A 48 -7.20 -1.84 7.56
C ILE A 48 -5.86 -2.16 8.21
N ALA A 49 -5.68 -1.78 9.46
CA ALA A 49 -4.52 -2.18 10.26
C ALA A 49 -4.81 -3.53 10.91
N VAL A 50 -3.95 -4.51 10.68
CA VAL A 50 -4.10 -5.88 11.17
C VAL A 50 -2.91 -6.26 12.03
N GLU A 51 -3.19 -6.76 13.22
CA GLU A 51 -2.20 -7.15 14.24
C GLU A 51 -2.53 -8.53 14.79
N GLY A 52 -1.64 -9.09 15.60
CA GLY A 52 -1.86 -10.34 16.34
C GLY A 52 -2.21 -11.54 15.47
N ASP A 53 -3.17 -12.34 15.92
CA ASP A 53 -3.54 -13.62 15.30
C ASP A 53 -4.10 -13.45 13.88
N LEU A 54 -4.86 -12.39 13.62
CA LEU A 54 -5.39 -12.14 12.28
C LEU A 54 -4.27 -11.86 11.27
N LYS A 55 -3.23 -11.10 11.68
CA LYS A 55 -2.05 -10.87 10.85
C LYS A 55 -1.31 -12.18 10.57
N ALA A 56 -1.11 -13.01 11.60
CA ALA A 56 -0.48 -14.32 11.46
C ALA A 56 -1.28 -15.25 10.53
N ARG A 57 -2.61 -15.23 10.61
CA ARG A 57 -3.47 -15.98 9.69
C ARG A 57 -3.29 -15.52 8.24
N ILE A 58 -3.29 -14.23 7.98
CA ILE A 58 -3.06 -13.70 6.63
C ILE A 58 -1.68 -14.13 6.12
N ALA A 59 -0.64 -14.01 6.95
CA ALA A 59 0.71 -14.42 6.59
C ALA A 59 0.81 -15.88 6.19
N ASN A 60 0.12 -16.76 6.90
CA ASN A 60 0.24 -18.21 6.71
C ASN A 60 -0.75 -18.78 5.68
N GLU A 61 -1.99 -18.27 5.66
CA GLU A 61 -3.07 -18.82 4.84
C GLU A 61 -3.20 -18.12 3.48
N CYS A 62 -2.81 -16.82 3.39
CA CYS A 62 -2.99 -16.04 2.17
C CYS A 62 -1.72 -15.92 1.33
N THR A 63 -0.58 -16.37 1.84
CA THR A 63 0.72 -16.35 1.13
C THR A 63 1.38 -17.72 1.06
N ASP A 64 0.61 -18.79 1.16
CA ASP A 64 1.07 -20.18 1.16
C ASP A 64 1.95 -20.52 -0.06
N ILE A 65 1.62 -20.03 -1.25
CA ILE A 65 2.43 -20.18 -2.47
C ILE A 65 3.49 -19.07 -2.64
N TRP A 66 3.57 -18.11 -1.72
CA TRP A 66 4.57 -17.04 -1.65
C TRP A 66 5.17 -16.92 -0.24
N PRO A 67 5.84 -17.95 0.27
CA PRO A 67 6.23 -18.04 1.69
C PRO A 67 7.15 -16.91 2.15
N ASN A 68 7.92 -16.31 1.25
CA ASN A 68 8.72 -15.12 1.59
C ASN A 68 7.86 -13.93 2.03
N ASN A 69 6.69 -13.74 1.40
CA ASN A 69 5.78 -12.67 1.79
C ASN A 69 5.16 -12.94 3.17
N GLY A 70 4.79 -14.19 3.45
CA GLY A 70 4.34 -14.60 4.78
C GLY A 70 5.38 -14.33 5.87
N THR A 71 6.64 -14.65 5.60
CA THR A 71 7.75 -14.34 6.52
C THR A 71 7.88 -12.84 6.77
N ILE A 72 7.79 -12.00 5.73
CA ILE A 72 7.88 -10.55 5.87
C ILE A 72 6.71 -10.01 6.72
N ILE A 73 5.48 -10.49 6.47
CA ILE A 73 4.29 -10.09 7.23
C ILE A 73 4.43 -10.48 8.70
N ASN A 74 4.88 -11.71 8.99
CA ASN A 74 5.06 -12.19 10.36
C ASN A 74 6.10 -11.37 11.14
N ASN A 75 7.15 -10.90 10.47
CA ASN A 75 8.21 -10.10 11.10
C ASN A 75 7.81 -8.64 11.36
N ALA A 76 6.76 -8.13 10.73
CA ALA A 76 6.29 -6.78 10.97
C ALA A 76 5.32 -6.71 12.18
N PRO A 77 5.35 -5.66 13.01
CA PRO A 77 4.38 -5.48 14.09
C PRO A 77 2.97 -5.28 13.57
N VAL A 78 2.80 -4.60 12.44
CA VAL A 78 1.49 -4.29 11.83
C VAL A 78 1.50 -4.67 10.35
N LEU A 79 0.37 -5.17 9.85
CA LEU A 79 0.07 -5.31 8.44
C LEU A 79 -1.03 -4.31 8.05
N MET A 80 -0.71 -3.36 7.18
CA MET A 80 -1.71 -2.51 6.55
C MET A 80 -2.27 -3.21 5.31
N VAL A 81 -3.57 -3.40 5.24
CA VAL A 81 -4.27 -3.90 4.06
C VAL A 81 -4.89 -2.71 3.35
N ILE A 82 -4.41 -2.45 2.14
CA ILE A 82 -4.92 -1.36 1.30
C ILE A 82 -6.07 -1.91 0.47
N THR A 83 -7.23 -1.30 0.58
CA THR A 83 -8.42 -1.67 -0.20
C THR A 83 -8.95 -0.47 -1.00
N ALA A 84 -9.72 -0.74 -2.04
CA ALA A 84 -10.38 0.29 -2.85
C ALA A 84 -11.87 -0.02 -3.01
N ILE A 85 -12.71 1.02 -2.95
CA ILE A 85 -14.14 0.90 -3.26
C ILE A 85 -14.28 0.74 -4.77
N LYS A 86 -14.95 -0.33 -5.19
CA LYS A 86 -15.19 -0.67 -6.60
C LYS A 86 -16.22 0.25 -7.25
N ASN A 87 -16.14 0.35 -8.57
CA ASN A 87 -17.12 1.02 -9.43
C ASN A 87 -17.32 2.51 -9.13
N ARG A 88 -16.24 3.18 -8.74
CA ARG A 88 -16.24 4.62 -8.43
C ARG A 88 -15.26 5.40 -9.29
N SER A 89 -13.96 5.09 -9.17
CA SER A 89 -12.91 5.76 -9.91
C SER A 89 -12.89 5.27 -11.36
N GLY A 90 -13.05 6.19 -12.31
CA GLY A 90 -13.16 5.85 -13.73
C GLY A 90 -14.57 5.51 -14.21
N PHE A 91 -15.58 5.66 -13.33
CA PHE A 91 -16.99 5.38 -13.67
C PHE A 91 -17.84 6.65 -13.70
N GLU A 92 -18.90 6.61 -14.51
CA GLU A 92 -20.00 7.55 -14.51
C GLU A 92 -21.10 7.09 -13.52
N ARG A 93 -22.10 7.95 -13.29
CA ARG A 93 -23.17 7.65 -12.30
C ARG A 93 -24.07 6.48 -12.71
N ASP A 94 -24.15 6.18 -14.00
CA ASP A 94 -24.91 5.07 -14.54
C ASP A 94 -24.15 3.74 -14.56
N GLY A 95 -22.92 3.74 -14.02
CA GLY A 95 -22.05 2.56 -13.96
C GLY A 95 -21.23 2.32 -15.22
N SER A 96 -21.34 3.16 -16.25
CA SER A 96 -20.50 3.08 -17.44
C SER A 96 -19.10 3.60 -17.17
N PHE A 97 -18.12 3.15 -17.98
CA PHE A 97 -16.75 3.66 -17.89
C PHE A 97 -16.64 5.08 -18.46
N SER A 98 -16.03 5.99 -17.72
CA SER A 98 -15.71 7.35 -18.19
C SER A 98 -14.64 7.35 -19.29
N THR A 99 -13.78 6.34 -19.33
CA THR A 99 -12.68 6.21 -20.32
C THR A 99 -12.41 4.73 -20.63
N PRO A 100 -11.72 4.44 -21.75
CA PRO A 100 -11.33 3.05 -22.08
C PRO A 100 -10.44 2.35 -21.05
N LYS A 101 -9.87 3.07 -20.06
CA LYS A 101 -9.08 2.47 -18.98
C LYS A 101 -9.93 1.69 -17.97
N GLY A 102 -11.24 1.96 -17.90
CA GLY A 102 -12.14 1.27 -17.01
C GLY A 102 -11.64 1.28 -15.55
N THR A 103 -11.60 0.10 -14.92
CA THR A 103 -11.11 -0.12 -13.55
C THR A 103 -9.63 0.23 -13.33
N GLY A 104 -8.87 0.48 -14.40
CA GLY A 104 -7.48 0.94 -14.29
C GLY A 104 -7.31 2.23 -13.48
N TRP A 105 -8.36 3.06 -13.41
CA TRP A 105 -8.36 4.26 -12.56
C TRP A 105 -8.44 3.94 -11.08
N GLU A 106 -9.09 2.86 -10.68
CA GLU A 106 -9.11 2.38 -9.30
C GLU A 106 -7.70 1.99 -8.84
N ASN A 107 -6.97 1.24 -9.69
CA ASN A 107 -5.58 0.87 -9.44
C ASN A 107 -4.67 2.09 -9.36
N PHE A 108 -4.90 3.10 -10.22
CA PHE A 108 -4.12 4.32 -10.24
C PHE A 108 -4.33 5.14 -8.96
N ASP A 109 -5.56 5.36 -8.54
CA ASP A 109 -5.88 6.10 -7.31
C ASP A 109 -5.37 5.40 -6.06
N ALA A 110 -5.58 4.08 -5.96
CA ALA A 110 -5.08 3.29 -4.85
C ALA A 110 -3.54 3.30 -4.77
N GLY A 111 -2.85 3.26 -5.93
CA GLY A 111 -1.40 3.37 -6.01
C GLY A 111 -0.88 4.71 -5.50
N LEU A 112 -1.55 5.82 -5.83
CA LEU A 112 -1.20 7.15 -5.33
C LEU A 112 -1.34 7.24 -3.80
N SER A 113 -2.45 6.74 -3.26
CA SER A 113 -2.70 6.72 -1.81
C SER A 113 -1.71 5.80 -1.08
N CYS A 114 -1.39 4.64 -1.67
CA CYS A 114 -0.43 3.70 -1.10
C CYS A 114 0.99 4.30 -1.06
N GLU A 115 1.43 5.00 -2.11
CA GLU A 115 2.74 5.67 -2.10
C GLU A 115 2.77 6.81 -1.09
N ASN A 116 1.72 7.65 -0.98
CA ASN A 116 1.65 8.67 0.06
C ASN A 116 1.78 8.07 1.47
N PHE A 117 1.10 6.94 1.72
CA PHE A 117 1.21 6.21 2.98
C PHE A 117 2.66 5.76 3.24
N CYS A 118 3.33 5.18 2.25
CA CYS A 118 4.71 4.73 2.36
C CYS A 118 5.69 5.89 2.59
N LEU A 119 5.44 7.05 1.98
CA LEU A 119 6.25 8.26 2.18
C LEU A 119 6.03 8.84 3.58
N ALA A 120 4.79 8.94 4.04
CA ALA A 120 4.46 9.39 5.40
C ALA A 120 5.11 8.47 6.45
N ALA A 121 5.02 7.14 6.25
CA ALA A 121 5.69 6.18 7.13
C ALA A 121 7.21 6.38 7.18
N HIS A 122 7.84 6.60 6.01
CA HIS A 122 9.28 6.87 5.94
C HIS A 122 9.67 8.17 6.65
N GLU A 123 8.89 9.23 6.47
CA GLU A 123 9.10 10.51 7.14
C GLU A 123 8.98 10.39 8.66
N ALA A 124 8.03 9.58 9.14
CA ALA A 124 7.83 9.27 10.55
C ALA A 124 8.89 8.28 11.13
N GLY A 125 9.92 7.89 10.35
CA GLY A 125 10.94 6.94 10.77
C GLY A 125 10.50 5.48 10.77
N LEU A 126 9.38 5.18 10.12
CA LEU A 126 8.89 3.81 9.91
C LEU A 126 9.30 3.30 8.52
N ALA A 127 9.10 2.01 8.34
CA ALA A 127 9.48 1.31 7.14
C ALA A 127 8.32 0.46 6.61
N THR A 128 8.27 0.31 5.28
CA THR A 128 7.23 -0.44 4.59
C THR A 128 7.80 -1.23 3.43
N VAL A 129 7.05 -2.22 2.96
CA VAL A 129 7.17 -2.82 1.63
C VAL A 129 5.78 -3.08 1.07
N ILE A 130 5.57 -2.86 -0.24
CA ILE A 130 4.31 -3.16 -0.90
C ILE A 130 4.38 -4.58 -1.45
N LEU A 131 3.47 -5.45 -1.02
CA LEU A 131 3.35 -6.83 -1.45
C LEU A 131 2.09 -7.00 -2.31
N GLY A 132 2.28 -7.55 -3.51
CA GLY A 132 1.20 -7.83 -4.48
C GLY A 132 0.97 -9.32 -4.72
N LEU A 133 1.76 -10.21 -4.10
CA LEU A 133 1.63 -11.66 -4.26
C LEU A 133 0.98 -12.26 -3.01
N PHE A 134 -0.33 -12.44 -3.05
CA PHE A 134 -1.18 -13.01 -2.00
C PHE A 134 -2.50 -13.50 -2.59
N ASP A 135 -3.24 -14.30 -1.85
CA ASP A 135 -4.59 -14.74 -2.18
C ASP A 135 -5.60 -13.67 -1.70
N GLU A 136 -6.10 -12.87 -2.64
CA GLU A 136 -7.04 -11.78 -2.36
C GLU A 136 -8.35 -12.29 -1.76
N ALA A 137 -8.87 -13.42 -2.25
CA ALA A 137 -10.15 -13.97 -1.80
C ALA A 137 -10.06 -14.44 -0.34
N LYS A 138 -8.94 -15.07 0.04
CA LYS A 138 -8.70 -15.48 1.42
C LYS A 138 -8.53 -14.26 2.35
N VAL A 139 -7.78 -13.23 1.94
CA VAL A 139 -7.65 -11.98 2.72
C VAL A 139 -9.02 -11.35 2.95
N SER A 140 -9.83 -11.23 1.87
CA SER A 140 -11.17 -10.65 1.95
C SER A 140 -12.09 -11.44 2.89
N SER A 141 -12.01 -12.77 2.85
CA SER A 141 -12.79 -13.65 3.73
C SER A 141 -12.35 -13.54 5.19
N ILE A 142 -11.03 -13.54 5.48
CA ILE A 142 -10.50 -13.47 6.85
C ILE A 142 -10.86 -12.14 7.52
N LEU A 143 -10.82 -11.05 6.77
CA LEU A 143 -11.09 -9.70 7.27
C LEU A 143 -12.53 -9.24 7.07
N GLU A 144 -13.41 -10.10 6.56
CA GLU A 144 -14.82 -9.78 6.29
C GLU A 144 -14.97 -8.47 5.48
N ILE A 145 -14.10 -8.33 4.45
CA ILE A 145 -14.08 -7.12 3.61
C ILE A 145 -15.40 -7.05 2.82
N PRO A 146 -16.11 -5.90 2.86
CA PRO A 146 -17.36 -5.72 2.12
C PRO A 146 -17.19 -6.01 0.62
N GLU A 147 -18.22 -6.58 -0.01
CA GLU A 147 -18.22 -6.98 -1.43
C GLU A 147 -17.97 -5.79 -2.40
N ASP A 148 -18.31 -4.57 -1.96
CA ASP A 148 -18.06 -3.34 -2.71
C ASP A 148 -16.58 -2.90 -2.70
N ARG A 149 -15.69 -3.67 -2.07
CA ARG A 149 -14.25 -3.38 -1.99
C ARG A 149 -13.42 -4.51 -2.59
N GLN A 150 -12.21 -4.15 -2.98
CA GLN A 150 -11.16 -5.08 -3.42
C GLN A 150 -9.86 -4.80 -2.66
N VAL A 151 -9.08 -5.85 -2.40
CA VAL A 151 -7.75 -5.71 -1.79
C VAL A 151 -6.75 -5.33 -2.86
N MET A 152 -6.05 -4.23 -2.67
CA MET A 152 -5.09 -3.70 -3.65
C MET A 152 -3.67 -4.13 -3.35
N ALA A 153 -3.28 -4.13 -2.08
CA ALA A 153 -1.93 -4.49 -1.64
C ALA A 153 -1.91 -4.83 -0.14
N LEU A 154 -0.93 -5.62 0.25
CA LEU A 154 -0.53 -5.83 1.64
C LEU A 154 0.74 -5.03 1.91
N VAL A 155 0.76 -4.24 2.99
CA VAL A 155 1.87 -3.35 3.32
C VAL A 155 2.29 -3.58 4.78
N PRO A 156 3.26 -4.47 5.04
CA PRO A 156 3.89 -4.59 6.35
C PRO A 156 4.49 -3.24 6.78
N LEU A 157 4.26 -2.87 8.03
CA LEU A 157 4.63 -1.59 8.64
C LEU A 157 5.34 -1.84 9.96
N GLY A 158 6.46 -1.17 10.19
CA GLY A 158 7.22 -1.24 11.44
C GLY A 158 8.49 -0.41 11.41
N TYR A 159 9.31 -0.50 12.45
CA TYR A 159 10.63 0.10 12.47
C TYR A 159 11.63 -0.80 11.73
N ALA A 160 12.49 -0.24 10.87
CA ALA A 160 13.45 -1.01 10.10
C ALA A 160 14.48 -1.71 10.99
N ASP A 161 14.76 -2.99 10.72
CA ASP A 161 15.90 -3.76 11.26
C ASP A 161 16.89 -4.16 10.14
N GLU A 162 16.85 -3.43 9.04
CA GLU A 162 17.80 -3.56 7.94
C GLU A 162 17.94 -2.21 7.21
N ALA A 163 19.02 -2.04 6.47
CA ALA A 163 19.28 -0.87 5.63
C ALA A 163 19.47 -1.29 4.16
N PRO A 164 18.40 -1.49 3.40
CA PRO A 164 18.50 -1.96 2.02
C PRO A 164 19.24 -0.95 1.12
N VAL A 165 20.13 -1.47 0.28
CA VAL A 165 20.81 -0.65 -0.72
C VAL A 165 19.83 -0.16 -1.77
N ALA A 166 19.96 1.11 -2.18
CA ALA A 166 19.14 1.67 -3.24
C ALA A 166 19.41 0.97 -4.59
N PRO A 167 18.42 0.37 -5.24
CA PRO A 167 18.62 -0.19 -6.57
C PRO A 167 18.88 0.95 -7.57
N LYS A 168 19.71 0.65 -8.60
CA LYS A 168 19.97 1.58 -9.69
C LYS A 168 18.64 2.02 -10.35
N ARG A 169 18.51 3.28 -10.63
CA ARG A 169 17.39 3.83 -11.41
C ARG A 169 17.81 4.00 -12.86
N LYS A 170 16.84 4.00 -13.74
CA LYS A 170 17.04 4.37 -15.15
C LYS A 170 17.51 5.81 -15.26
N GLU A 171 18.28 6.11 -16.29
CA GLU A 171 18.69 7.47 -16.60
C GLU A 171 17.48 8.29 -17.06
N VAL A 172 17.50 9.60 -16.80
CA VAL A 172 16.39 10.49 -17.15
C VAL A 172 16.10 10.46 -18.66
N SER A 173 17.11 10.29 -19.49
CA SER A 173 16.97 10.16 -20.95
C SER A 173 16.20 8.93 -21.40
N GLU A 174 16.12 7.87 -20.57
CA GLU A 174 15.29 6.70 -20.83
C GLU A 174 13.81 6.91 -20.41
N LEU A 175 13.55 7.87 -19.54
CA LEU A 175 12.25 8.11 -18.93
C LEU A 175 11.52 9.31 -19.52
N LEU A 176 12.25 10.27 -20.06
CA LEU A 176 11.73 11.56 -20.50
C LEU A 176 12.04 11.79 -21.99
N ASN A 177 11.04 12.20 -22.73
CA ASN A 177 11.17 12.59 -24.12
C ASN A 177 10.49 13.94 -24.33
N PHE A 178 11.24 14.92 -24.83
CA PHE A 178 10.70 16.22 -25.24
C PHE A 178 10.17 16.14 -26.67
N LYS A 179 8.98 16.64 -26.90
CA LYS A 179 8.37 16.82 -28.22
C LYS A 179 8.06 18.31 -28.42
N SER A 180 8.49 18.85 -29.55
CA SER A 180 8.24 20.23 -29.97
C SER A 180 7.44 20.23 -31.26
#